data_226fea0882af36c987d82430ec558af5
#
_entry.id   226fea0882af36c987d82430ec558af5
#
_cell.length_a   1.000
_cell.length_b   1.000
_cell.length_c   1.000
_cell.angle_alpha   90.00
_cell.angle_beta   90.00
_cell.angle_gamma   90.00
#
_symmetry.space_group_name_H-M   'P 1'
#
loop_
_entity.id
_entity.type
_entity.pdbx_description
1 polymer ?
#
loop_
_entity_poly.entity_id
_entity_poly.type
_entity_poly.pdbx_seq_one_letter_code
_entity_poly.pdbx_strand_id
1 'polypeptide(L)'
;MSTTQQQTPPKAAPFGRDTDDMGAAVEAQMGKIVTELGAALGVLLTSLGTRSGLWAALAGAGPLTTADLAAKVSVESSLVREWLRAQAAGGYLDYDAANETFTLPDAVAAAICYGPGGALVDACATMMSSMGEGFAAFSEAFSTGRGFGWHQRTADHWDGTDAFTRVALPTELIEAAVDEMAGVATVLATGGTVADVGCGYGTPTLAIAGLYPSAQALGIDYHDASIAHSRAEAASSGISNVRFEVAAAADLPGRGYDLITFFDSLHDIGDPLGSLARARAAVAPDGAVLLFEPLGADDLQDNLNPNGRMFYAVSTLACTPNAVSQKTPTSSEPLGAQAGEKRLRALAADAGFSRVRRLDIPAPMNLVLELRP
;
A
#
# COMPACT_ATOMS: atom_id res chain seq x y z
N MET A 1 -1.78 29.38 28.50
CA MET A 1 -3.23 29.48 28.30
C MET A 1 -3.44 29.64 26.81
N SER A 2 -3.69 28.55 26.10
CA SER A 2 -3.91 28.55 24.64
C SER A 2 -5.40 28.70 24.40
N THR A 3 -5.78 29.81 23.81
CA THR A 3 -7.16 30.08 23.37
C THR A 3 -7.41 29.32 22.08
N THR A 4 -8.12 28.20 22.19
CA THR A 4 -8.68 27.48 21.05
C THR A 4 -9.67 28.44 20.36
N GLN A 5 -9.31 28.97 19.20
CA GLN A 5 -10.26 29.68 18.34
C GLN A 5 -11.28 28.64 17.87
N GLN A 6 -12.51 28.76 18.40
CA GLN A 6 -13.67 28.09 17.82
C GLN A 6 -13.89 28.67 16.41
N GLN A 7 -13.65 27.85 15.40
CA GLN A 7 -14.05 28.18 14.04
C GLN A 7 -15.58 28.31 14.00
N THR A 8 -16.04 29.47 13.70
CA THR A 8 -17.47 29.77 13.44
C THR A 8 -17.88 28.93 12.22
N PRO A 9 -18.98 28.16 12.27
CA PRO A 9 -19.44 27.42 11.10
C PRO A 9 -19.68 28.39 9.93
N PRO A 10 -19.38 27.96 8.69
CA PRO A 10 -19.57 28.82 7.52
C PRO A 10 -21.03 29.24 7.42
N LYS A 11 -21.27 30.53 7.13
CA LYS A 11 -22.60 31.04 6.83
C LYS A 11 -23.22 30.22 5.72
N ALA A 12 -24.49 29.80 5.91
CA ALA A 12 -25.25 29.10 4.88
C ALA A 12 -25.15 29.86 3.55
N ALA A 13 -24.65 29.19 2.52
CA ALA A 13 -24.57 29.75 1.18
C ALA A 13 -26.00 30.01 0.65
N PRO A 14 -26.26 31.12 -0.03
CA PRO A 14 -27.55 31.37 -0.63
C PRO A 14 -27.74 30.50 -1.86
N PHE A 15 -28.37 29.32 -1.68
CA PHE A 15 -28.77 28.47 -2.81
C PHE A 15 -30.10 29.05 -3.38
N GLY A 16 -29.98 29.88 -4.40
CA GLY A 16 -31.10 30.34 -5.21
C GLY A 16 -31.31 29.39 -6.38
N ARG A 17 -31.93 28.23 -6.16
CA ARG A 17 -32.47 27.32 -7.18
C ARG A 17 -33.62 26.51 -6.56
N ASP A 18 -34.47 25.92 -7.40
CA ASP A 18 -35.65 25.12 -7.06
C ASP A 18 -35.45 24.33 -5.77
N THR A 19 -36.18 24.66 -4.72
CA THR A 19 -35.90 24.17 -3.36
C THR A 19 -36.13 22.66 -3.20
N ASP A 20 -37.03 22.08 -4.02
CA ASP A 20 -37.35 20.65 -3.94
C ASP A 20 -36.28 19.78 -4.58
N ASP A 21 -35.68 20.18 -5.70
CA ASP A 21 -34.59 19.50 -6.36
C ASP A 21 -33.29 19.56 -5.53
N MET A 22 -33.04 20.68 -4.87
CA MET A 22 -31.90 20.84 -3.96
C MET A 22 -32.07 19.96 -2.71
N GLY A 23 -33.28 19.85 -2.16
CA GLY A 23 -33.57 18.98 -1.02
C GLY A 23 -33.23 17.50 -1.31
N ALA A 24 -33.69 16.96 -2.42
CA ALA A 24 -33.40 15.61 -2.86
C ALA A 24 -31.91 15.38 -3.11
N ALA A 25 -31.22 16.36 -3.72
CA ALA A 25 -29.77 16.28 -3.95
C ALA A 25 -28.97 16.26 -2.63
N VAL A 26 -29.35 17.04 -1.63
CA VAL A 26 -28.74 17.04 -0.29
C VAL A 26 -28.96 15.70 0.40
N GLU A 27 -30.17 15.16 0.35
CA GLU A 27 -30.49 13.85 0.95
C GLU A 27 -29.64 12.73 0.31
N ALA A 28 -29.49 12.72 -1.00
CA ALA A 28 -28.62 11.76 -1.71
C ALA A 28 -27.15 11.87 -1.25
N GLN A 29 -26.62 13.09 -1.07
CA GLN A 29 -25.27 13.28 -0.55
C GLN A 29 -25.13 12.83 0.91
N MET A 30 -26.13 13.06 1.75
CA MET A 30 -26.14 12.57 3.13
C MET A 30 -26.16 11.04 3.17
N GLY A 31 -26.96 10.39 2.31
CA GLY A 31 -26.96 8.92 2.15
C GLY A 31 -25.59 8.38 1.75
N LYS A 32 -24.90 9.04 0.81
CA LYS A 32 -23.53 8.71 0.44
C LYS A 32 -22.57 8.82 1.62
N ILE A 33 -22.62 9.91 2.38
CA ILE A 33 -21.76 10.12 3.56
C ILE A 33 -21.97 9.00 4.59
N VAL A 34 -23.21 8.62 4.88
CA VAL A 34 -23.52 7.52 5.81
C VAL A 34 -22.96 6.19 5.31
N THR A 35 -23.10 5.91 4.02
CA THR A 35 -22.51 4.72 3.40
C THR A 35 -20.99 4.68 3.53
N GLU A 36 -20.33 5.81 3.32
CA GLU A 36 -18.87 5.92 3.44
C GLU A 36 -18.39 5.74 4.88
N LEU A 37 -19.09 6.30 5.86
CA LEU A 37 -18.80 6.09 7.28
C LEU A 37 -18.98 4.61 7.66
N GLY A 38 -20.05 3.98 7.19
CA GLY A 38 -20.27 2.54 7.39
C GLY A 38 -19.18 1.69 6.77
N ALA A 39 -18.73 2.00 5.55
CA ALA A 39 -17.65 1.28 4.88
C ALA A 39 -16.30 1.42 5.60
N ALA A 40 -15.96 2.63 6.08
CA ALA A 40 -14.73 2.87 6.84
C ALA A 40 -14.70 2.06 8.14
N LEU A 41 -15.81 2.01 8.89
CA LEU A 41 -15.94 1.17 10.08
C LEU A 41 -15.95 -0.32 9.70
N GLY A 42 -16.52 -0.68 8.56
CA GLY A 42 -16.57 -2.05 8.03
C GLY A 42 -15.18 -2.65 7.82
N VAL A 43 -14.20 -1.88 7.36
CA VAL A 43 -12.79 -2.32 7.23
C VAL A 43 -12.24 -2.78 8.58
N LEU A 44 -12.44 -1.99 9.64
CA LEU A 44 -11.99 -2.34 11.01
C LEU A 44 -12.71 -3.59 11.54
N LEU A 45 -14.02 -3.72 11.28
CA LEU A 45 -14.80 -4.89 11.70
C LEU A 45 -14.38 -6.16 10.94
N THR A 46 -14.03 -6.05 9.66
CA THR A 46 -13.54 -7.19 8.87
C THR A 46 -12.19 -7.66 9.41
N SER A 47 -11.25 -6.75 9.70
CA SER A 47 -9.98 -7.05 10.36
C SER A 47 -10.22 -7.69 11.74
N LEU A 48 -11.12 -7.13 12.55
CA LEU A 48 -11.49 -7.72 13.84
C LEU A 48 -11.97 -9.17 13.70
N GLY A 49 -12.79 -9.46 12.69
CA GLY A 49 -13.27 -10.80 12.37
C GLY A 49 -12.15 -11.79 12.02
N THR A 50 -11.12 -11.33 11.29
CA THR A 50 -9.92 -12.11 10.97
C THR A 50 -9.13 -12.41 12.24
N ARG A 51 -8.79 -11.39 13.02
CA ARG A 51 -8.00 -11.50 14.25
C ARG A 51 -8.67 -12.33 15.34
N SER A 52 -10.01 -12.30 15.39
CA SER A 52 -10.81 -13.06 16.38
C SER A 52 -11.22 -14.45 15.91
N GLY A 53 -10.84 -14.86 14.70
CA GLY A 53 -11.21 -16.16 14.12
C GLY A 53 -12.68 -16.30 13.72
N LEU A 54 -13.46 -15.23 13.72
CA LEU A 54 -14.90 -15.24 13.39
C LEU A 54 -15.15 -15.68 11.95
N TRP A 55 -14.39 -15.17 11.00
CA TRP A 55 -14.50 -15.58 9.59
C TRP A 55 -14.16 -17.06 9.39
N ALA A 56 -13.08 -17.53 10.00
CA ALA A 56 -12.67 -18.93 9.92
C ALA A 56 -13.70 -19.89 10.54
N ALA A 57 -14.36 -19.47 11.63
CA ALA A 57 -15.38 -20.26 12.29
C ALA A 57 -16.70 -20.32 11.50
N LEU A 58 -16.98 -19.35 10.64
CA LEU A 58 -18.14 -19.31 9.75
C LEU A 58 -17.90 -20.07 8.43
N ALA A 59 -16.64 -20.12 7.95
CA ALA A 59 -16.32 -20.69 6.65
C ALA A 59 -16.69 -22.17 6.57
N GLY A 60 -17.61 -22.51 5.66
CA GLY A 60 -18.12 -23.87 5.46
C GLY A 60 -18.98 -24.44 6.60
N ALA A 61 -19.31 -23.64 7.61
CA ALA A 61 -20.09 -24.13 8.77
C ALA A 61 -21.61 -24.20 8.52
N GLY A 62 -22.09 -23.60 7.43
CA GLY A 62 -23.51 -23.42 7.18
C GLY A 62 -24.12 -22.35 8.10
N PRO A 63 -25.47 -22.34 8.26
CA PRO A 63 -26.13 -21.37 9.11
C PRO A 63 -25.76 -21.53 10.59
N LEU A 64 -25.35 -20.47 11.26
CA LEU A 64 -25.06 -20.44 12.69
C LEU A 64 -25.85 -19.35 13.39
N THR A 65 -26.33 -19.65 14.61
CA THR A 65 -26.85 -18.62 15.51
C THR A 65 -25.71 -17.83 16.14
N THR A 66 -26.02 -16.67 16.72
CA THR A 66 -25.04 -15.90 17.50
C THR A 66 -24.38 -16.72 18.61
N ALA A 67 -25.18 -17.53 19.31
CA ALA A 67 -24.69 -18.37 20.42
C ALA A 67 -23.73 -19.46 19.92
N ASP A 68 -24.04 -20.11 18.79
CA ASP A 68 -23.18 -21.14 18.21
C ASP A 68 -21.82 -20.58 17.81
N LEU A 69 -21.82 -19.41 17.14
CA LEU A 69 -20.57 -18.77 16.73
C LEU A 69 -19.76 -18.28 17.94
N ALA A 70 -20.41 -17.65 18.91
CA ALA A 70 -19.78 -17.18 20.14
C ALA A 70 -19.08 -18.31 20.90
N ALA A 71 -19.74 -19.47 21.00
CA ALA A 71 -19.18 -20.68 21.63
C ALA A 71 -17.96 -21.21 20.86
N LYS A 72 -18.00 -21.20 19.50
CA LYS A 72 -16.89 -21.66 18.66
C LYS A 72 -15.61 -20.83 18.83
N VAL A 73 -15.73 -19.51 18.96
CA VAL A 73 -14.59 -18.59 19.04
C VAL A 73 -14.25 -18.15 20.48
N SER A 74 -15.03 -18.59 21.47
CA SER A 74 -14.86 -18.22 22.89
C SER A 74 -14.89 -16.69 23.12
N VAL A 75 -15.77 -15.99 22.38
CA VAL A 75 -16.00 -14.55 22.50
C VAL A 75 -17.38 -14.31 23.11
N GLU A 76 -17.52 -13.23 23.89
CA GLU A 76 -18.79 -12.87 24.52
C GLU A 76 -19.89 -12.68 23.47
N SER A 77 -21.06 -13.28 23.71
CA SER A 77 -22.15 -13.40 22.73
C SER A 77 -22.70 -12.05 22.26
N SER A 78 -22.76 -11.03 23.12
CA SER A 78 -23.23 -9.69 22.72
C SER A 78 -22.30 -9.01 21.72
N LEU A 79 -21.00 -9.22 21.84
CA LEU A 79 -19.99 -8.69 20.89
C LEU A 79 -20.12 -9.39 19.55
N VAL A 80 -20.26 -10.72 19.55
CA VAL A 80 -20.46 -11.52 18.33
C VAL A 80 -21.75 -11.11 17.63
N ARG A 81 -22.83 -10.88 18.39
CA ARG A 81 -24.12 -10.44 17.85
C ARG A 81 -24.00 -9.11 17.07
N GLU A 82 -23.36 -8.10 17.65
CA GLU A 82 -23.24 -6.81 17.00
C GLU A 82 -22.33 -6.90 15.76
N TRP A 83 -21.24 -7.69 15.84
CA TRP A 83 -20.38 -7.95 14.71
C TRP A 83 -21.13 -8.65 13.56
N LEU A 84 -21.90 -9.72 13.83
CA LEU A 84 -22.70 -10.44 12.84
C LEU A 84 -23.69 -9.52 12.14
N ARG A 85 -24.41 -8.71 12.92
CA ARG A 85 -25.39 -7.75 12.39
C ARG A 85 -24.73 -6.70 11.49
N ALA A 86 -23.58 -6.17 11.89
CA ALA A 86 -22.84 -5.21 11.10
C ALA A 86 -22.33 -5.82 9.78
N GLN A 87 -21.83 -7.06 9.82
CA GLN A 87 -21.39 -7.75 8.60
C GLN A 87 -22.55 -8.11 7.67
N ALA A 88 -23.72 -8.49 8.22
CA ALA A 88 -24.92 -8.70 7.42
C ALA A 88 -25.44 -7.39 6.79
N ALA A 89 -25.45 -6.29 7.56
CA ALA A 89 -25.82 -4.98 7.04
C ALA A 89 -24.83 -4.49 5.96
N GLY A 90 -23.56 -4.90 6.05
CA GLY A 90 -22.51 -4.63 5.06
C GLY A 90 -22.53 -5.55 3.84
N GLY A 91 -23.41 -6.57 3.81
CA GLY A 91 -23.56 -7.51 2.69
C GLY A 91 -22.50 -8.62 2.64
N TYR A 92 -21.74 -8.83 3.72
CA TYR A 92 -20.79 -9.94 3.83
C TYR A 92 -21.40 -11.25 4.34
N LEU A 93 -22.54 -11.18 5.04
CA LEU A 93 -23.25 -12.34 5.58
C LEU A 93 -24.70 -12.32 5.13
N ASP A 94 -25.23 -13.49 4.82
CA ASP A 94 -26.68 -13.71 4.67
C ASP A 94 -27.32 -13.89 6.04
N TYR A 95 -28.52 -13.33 6.22
CA TYR A 95 -29.31 -13.45 7.47
C TYR A 95 -30.67 -14.07 7.21
N ASP A 96 -30.96 -15.17 7.89
CA ASP A 96 -32.29 -15.80 7.93
C ASP A 96 -33.05 -15.32 9.17
N ALA A 97 -34.06 -14.49 8.95
CA ALA A 97 -34.85 -13.91 10.02
C ALA A 97 -35.81 -14.95 10.70
N ALA A 98 -36.14 -16.05 10.02
CA ALA A 98 -37.02 -17.06 10.59
C ALA A 98 -36.33 -17.94 11.62
N ASN A 99 -35.02 -18.21 11.42
CA ASN A 99 -34.19 -19.06 12.26
C ASN A 99 -33.16 -18.26 13.08
N GLU A 100 -33.08 -16.94 12.88
CA GLU A 100 -32.10 -16.04 13.47
C GLU A 100 -30.66 -16.52 13.25
N THR A 101 -30.37 -17.03 12.02
CA THR A 101 -29.06 -17.56 11.67
C THR A 101 -28.35 -16.70 10.64
N PHE A 102 -27.00 -16.74 10.69
CA PHE A 102 -26.10 -16.07 9.76
C PHE A 102 -25.32 -17.12 8.97
N THR A 103 -25.17 -16.89 7.68
CA THR A 103 -24.39 -17.77 6.79
C THR A 103 -23.33 -16.94 6.06
N LEU A 104 -22.10 -17.44 6.02
CA LEU A 104 -21.04 -16.85 5.19
C LEU A 104 -21.18 -17.42 3.77
N PRO A 105 -21.47 -16.57 2.76
CA PRO A 105 -21.51 -17.03 1.37
C PRO A 105 -20.15 -17.54 0.90
N ASP A 106 -20.13 -18.60 0.08
CA ASP A 106 -18.90 -19.23 -0.42
C ASP A 106 -17.99 -18.25 -1.14
N ALA A 107 -18.52 -17.29 -1.89
CA ALA A 107 -17.74 -16.28 -2.58
C ALA A 107 -17.02 -15.32 -1.60
N VAL A 108 -17.67 -14.98 -0.49
CA VAL A 108 -17.07 -14.15 0.57
C VAL A 108 -16.01 -14.96 1.32
N ALA A 109 -16.29 -16.22 1.64
CA ALA A 109 -15.31 -17.11 2.26
C ALA A 109 -14.07 -17.29 1.36
N ALA A 110 -14.26 -17.48 0.06
CA ALA A 110 -13.18 -17.58 -0.91
C ALA A 110 -12.30 -16.31 -0.93
N ALA A 111 -12.92 -15.12 -0.87
CA ALA A 111 -12.19 -13.86 -0.89
C ALA A 111 -11.46 -13.57 0.44
N ILE A 112 -12.14 -13.71 1.58
CA ILE A 112 -11.63 -13.28 2.90
C ILE A 112 -10.84 -14.39 3.61
N CYS A 113 -11.33 -15.64 3.58
CA CYS A 113 -10.71 -16.71 4.37
C CYS A 113 -9.64 -17.48 3.62
N TYR A 114 -9.79 -17.65 2.30
CA TYR A 114 -8.91 -18.49 1.49
C TYR A 114 -8.10 -17.72 0.46
N GLY A 115 -8.52 -16.50 0.13
CA GLY A 115 -7.81 -15.58 -0.76
C GLY A 115 -7.07 -14.48 0.00
N PRO A 116 -6.44 -13.56 -0.73
CA PRO A 116 -5.63 -12.48 -0.14
C PRO A 116 -6.44 -11.38 0.53
N GLY A 117 -7.77 -11.34 0.36
CA GLY A 117 -8.63 -10.23 0.80
C GLY A 117 -8.62 -10.00 2.30
N GLY A 118 -8.59 -11.08 3.11
CA GLY A 118 -8.52 -10.94 4.57
C GLY A 118 -7.21 -10.30 5.03
N ALA A 119 -6.08 -10.77 4.49
CA ALA A 119 -4.77 -10.20 4.80
C ALA A 119 -4.65 -8.75 4.31
N LEU A 120 -5.17 -8.45 3.12
CA LEU A 120 -5.19 -7.10 2.57
C LEU A 120 -6.00 -6.14 3.45
N VAL A 121 -7.21 -6.56 3.89
CA VAL A 121 -8.05 -5.75 4.77
C VAL A 121 -7.41 -5.56 6.14
N ASP A 122 -6.75 -6.57 6.69
CA ASP A 122 -6.07 -6.45 7.99
C ASP A 122 -4.88 -5.48 7.91
N ALA A 123 -4.08 -5.55 6.86
CA ALA A 123 -3.00 -4.61 6.58
C ALA A 123 -3.52 -3.16 6.47
N CYS A 124 -4.58 -2.96 5.66
CA CYS A 124 -5.21 -1.64 5.52
C CYS A 124 -5.80 -1.12 6.84
N ALA A 125 -6.43 -1.99 7.64
CA ALA A 125 -6.99 -1.60 8.94
C ALA A 125 -5.88 -1.18 9.93
N THR A 126 -4.74 -1.86 9.93
CA THR A 126 -3.56 -1.49 10.73
C THR A 126 -3.02 -0.12 10.34
N MET A 127 -2.86 0.14 9.04
CA MET A 127 -2.47 1.47 8.54
C MET A 127 -3.47 2.56 8.90
N MET A 128 -4.78 2.30 8.76
CA MET A 128 -5.84 3.25 9.10
C MET A 128 -5.85 3.61 10.59
N SER A 129 -5.63 2.62 11.48
CA SER A 129 -5.51 2.86 12.92
C SER A 129 -4.37 3.82 13.23
N SER A 130 -3.20 3.55 12.66
CA SER A 130 -2.00 4.38 12.78
C SER A 130 -2.21 5.80 12.23
N MET A 131 -2.89 5.94 11.08
CA MET A 131 -3.24 7.26 10.52
C MET A 131 -4.17 8.03 11.46
N GLY A 132 -5.09 7.35 12.15
CA GLY A 132 -5.96 7.94 13.16
C GLY A 132 -5.18 8.49 14.36
N GLU A 133 -4.21 7.76 14.88
CA GLU A 133 -3.33 8.20 15.97
C GLU A 133 -2.51 9.44 15.59
N GLY A 134 -1.96 9.46 14.39
CA GLY A 134 -1.14 10.56 13.85
C GLY A 134 -1.93 11.72 13.24
N PHE A 135 -3.26 11.66 13.18
CA PHE A 135 -4.07 12.56 12.35
C PHE A 135 -3.93 14.05 12.69
N ALA A 136 -3.77 14.40 13.97
CA ALA A 136 -3.58 15.80 14.38
C ALA A 136 -2.27 16.39 13.84
N ALA A 137 -1.17 15.65 13.98
CA ALA A 137 0.16 16.06 13.48
C ALA A 137 0.18 16.11 11.94
N PHE A 138 -0.45 15.13 11.28
CA PHE A 138 -0.63 15.12 9.84
C PHE A 138 -1.43 16.35 9.35
N SER A 139 -2.56 16.68 10.00
CA SER A 139 -3.40 17.83 9.63
C SER A 139 -2.63 19.15 9.74
N GLU A 140 -1.79 19.31 10.76
CA GLU A 140 -0.91 20.47 10.89
C GLU A 140 0.14 20.50 9.77
N ALA A 141 0.83 19.38 9.49
CA ALA A 141 1.81 19.27 8.43
C ALA A 141 1.20 19.57 7.05
N PHE A 142 0.01 19.03 6.77
CA PHE A 142 -0.75 19.29 5.55
C PHE A 142 -1.09 20.77 5.38
N SER A 143 -1.63 21.40 6.44
CA SER A 143 -2.03 22.82 6.43
C SER A 143 -0.86 23.79 6.23
N THR A 144 0.35 23.38 6.65
CA THR A 144 1.58 24.18 6.55
C THR A 144 2.43 23.83 5.33
N GLY A 145 2.07 22.79 4.57
CA GLY A 145 2.83 22.33 3.40
C GLY A 145 4.17 21.67 3.71
N ARG A 146 4.43 21.29 4.98
CA ARG A 146 5.72 20.69 5.39
C ARG A 146 5.86 19.21 5.02
N GLY A 147 4.77 18.57 4.66
CA GLY A 147 4.72 17.13 4.52
C GLY A 147 4.72 16.38 5.86
N PHE A 148 4.66 15.07 5.81
CA PHE A 148 4.66 14.18 6.98
C PHE A 148 5.45 12.91 6.63
N GLY A 149 6.69 12.84 7.10
CA GLY A 149 7.66 11.82 6.69
C GLY A 149 7.41 10.46 7.32
N TRP A 150 8.00 9.44 6.72
CA TRP A 150 7.95 8.06 7.18
C TRP A 150 8.41 7.91 8.64
N HIS A 151 9.51 8.59 8.99
CA HIS A 151 10.08 8.64 10.34
C HIS A 151 9.19 9.29 11.40
N GLN A 152 8.10 9.95 11.01
CA GLN A 152 7.12 10.57 11.91
C GLN A 152 5.91 9.67 12.18
N ARG A 153 5.85 8.51 11.53
CA ARG A 153 4.76 7.54 11.65
C ARG A 153 5.05 6.53 12.75
N THR A 154 4.01 5.83 13.19
CA THR A 154 4.11 4.79 14.22
C THR A 154 4.54 3.45 13.62
N ALA A 155 4.98 2.51 14.47
CA ALA A 155 5.33 1.16 14.05
C ALA A 155 4.17 0.46 13.32
N ASP A 156 2.93 0.61 13.80
CA ASP A 156 1.74 0.03 13.15
C ASP A 156 1.57 0.48 11.70
N HIS A 157 2.04 1.69 11.36
CA HIS A 157 2.03 2.13 9.97
C HIS A 157 3.02 1.35 9.10
N TRP A 158 4.22 1.13 9.61
CA TRP A 158 5.26 0.37 8.91
C TRP A 158 4.90 -1.11 8.82
N ASP A 159 4.39 -1.68 9.89
CA ASP A 159 3.91 -3.07 9.95
C ASP A 159 2.75 -3.30 8.98
N GLY A 160 1.78 -2.39 8.96
CA GLY A 160 0.66 -2.46 8.02
C GLY A 160 1.09 -2.31 6.56
N THR A 161 2.08 -1.44 6.28
CA THR A 161 2.63 -1.28 4.93
C THR A 161 3.40 -2.54 4.48
N ASP A 162 4.22 -3.12 5.36
CA ASP A 162 4.92 -4.38 5.03
C ASP A 162 3.92 -5.53 4.80
N ALA A 163 2.89 -5.64 5.64
CA ALA A 163 1.82 -6.61 5.46
C ALA A 163 1.08 -6.41 4.12
N PHE A 164 0.83 -5.16 3.72
CA PHE A 164 0.27 -4.84 2.40
C PHE A 164 1.22 -5.26 1.27
N THR A 165 2.51 -4.94 1.39
CA THR A 165 3.54 -5.30 0.42
C THR A 165 3.62 -6.81 0.21
N ARG A 166 3.55 -7.61 1.27
CA ARG A 166 3.53 -9.09 1.17
C ARG A 166 2.35 -9.62 0.34
N VAL A 167 1.20 -8.94 0.38
CA VAL A 167 0.02 -9.30 -0.42
C VAL A 167 0.12 -8.78 -1.85
N ALA A 168 0.58 -7.54 -2.02
CA ALA A 168 0.66 -6.88 -3.33
C ALA A 168 1.80 -7.39 -4.20
N LEU A 169 2.93 -7.76 -3.58
CA LEU A 169 4.16 -8.19 -4.22
C LEU A 169 4.59 -9.58 -3.72
N PRO A 170 3.81 -10.65 -3.96
CA PRO A 170 4.22 -11.99 -3.60
C PRO A 170 5.48 -12.39 -4.37
N THR A 171 6.26 -13.31 -3.79
CA THR A 171 7.56 -13.76 -4.35
C THR A 171 7.45 -14.22 -5.80
N GLU A 172 6.36 -14.91 -6.15
CA GLU A 172 6.09 -15.40 -7.49
C GLU A 172 5.91 -14.27 -8.53
N LEU A 173 5.36 -13.12 -8.10
CA LEU A 173 5.22 -11.95 -8.97
C LEU A 173 6.58 -11.29 -9.22
N ILE A 174 7.43 -11.21 -8.18
CA ILE A 174 8.80 -10.70 -8.31
C ILE A 174 9.62 -11.61 -9.24
N GLU A 175 9.53 -12.92 -9.06
CA GLU A 175 10.17 -13.92 -9.92
C GLU A 175 9.74 -13.76 -11.38
N ALA A 176 8.42 -13.70 -11.63
CA ALA A 176 7.87 -13.50 -12.97
C ALA A 176 8.36 -12.19 -13.63
N ALA A 177 8.50 -11.10 -12.86
CA ALA A 177 9.05 -9.86 -13.38
C ALA A 177 10.52 -9.98 -13.78
N VAL A 178 11.34 -10.64 -12.96
CA VAL A 178 12.76 -10.84 -13.26
C VAL A 178 12.95 -11.79 -14.45
N ASP A 179 12.14 -12.83 -14.55
CA ASP A 179 12.18 -13.80 -15.67
C ASP A 179 11.77 -13.16 -17.00
N GLU A 180 10.83 -12.24 -17.00
CA GLU A 180 10.41 -11.48 -18.18
C GLU A 180 11.51 -10.52 -18.68
N MET A 181 12.50 -10.18 -17.83
CA MET A 181 13.61 -9.29 -18.15
C MET A 181 14.77 -10.06 -18.78
N ALA A 182 15.00 -9.82 -20.09
CA ALA A 182 16.01 -10.57 -20.86
C ALA A 182 17.40 -10.57 -20.18
N GLY A 183 17.90 -11.78 -19.85
CA GLY A 183 19.23 -12.03 -19.31
C GLY A 183 19.40 -11.75 -17.82
N VAL A 184 18.48 -11.06 -17.16
CA VAL A 184 18.61 -10.67 -15.74
C VAL A 184 18.60 -11.91 -14.84
N ALA A 185 17.60 -12.78 -14.96
CA ALA A 185 17.51 -14.01 -14.18
C ALA A 185 18.79 -14.87 -14.29
N THR A 186 19.36 -14.99 -15.50
CA THR A 186 20.59 -15.76 -15.73
C THR A 186 21.79 -15.15 -15.00
N VAL A 187 21.94 -13.83 -15.03
CA VAL A 187 23.02 -13.13 -14.32
C VAL A 187 22.88 -13.31 -12.82
N LEU A 188 21.68 -13.12 -12.27
CA LEU A 188 21.41 -13.28 -10.84
C LEU A 188 21.64 -14.73 -10.37
N ALA A 189 21.25 -15.71 -11.17
CA ALA A 189 21.47 -17.13 -10.85
C ALA A 189 22.96 -17.51 -10.78
N THR A 190 23.85 -16.78 -11.46
CA THR A 190 25.28 -17.05 -11.54
C THR A 190 26.17 -16.14 -10.68
N GLY A 191 25.62 -15.21 -9.92
CA GLY A 191 26.36 -14.36 -8.97
C GLY A 191 26.25 -12.86 -9.21
N GLY A 192 25.15 -12.40 -9.81
CA GLY A 192 24.89 -10.97 -10.06
C GLY A 192 24.68 -10.14 -8.79
N THR A 193 24.57 -8.84 -8.98
CA THR A 193 24.39 -7.85 -7.91
C THR A 193 23.07 -7.10 -8.04
N VAL A 194 22.36 -6.97 -6.91
CA VAL A 194 21.06 -6.29 -6.84
C VAL A 194 21.13 -5.12 -5.85
N ALA A 195 20.48 -4.01 -6.17
CA ALA A 195 20.19 -2.95 -5.22
C ALA A 195 18.69 -2.66 -5.19
N ASP A 196 18.08 -2.68 -4.02
CA ASP A 196 16.69 -2.34 -3.79
C ASP A 196 16.60 -0.98 -3.08
N VAL A 197 15.96 -0.01 -3.71
CA VAL A 197 15.94 1.39 -3.30
C VAL A 197 14.60 1.74 -2.66
N GLY A 198 14.64 2.20 -1.41
CA GLY A 198 13.44 2.38 -0.59
C GLY A 198 12.89 1.03 -0.12
N CYS A 199 13.79 0.15 0.35
CA CYS A 199 13.47 -1.23 0.67
C CYS A 199 12.54 -1.42 1.88
N GLY A 200 12.32 -0.39 2.69
CA GLY A 200 11.49 -0.47 3.89
C GLY A 200 11.93 -1.60 4.82
N TYR A 201 11.03 -2.50 5.16
CA TYR A 201 11.31 -3.70 5.97
C TYR A 201 12.04 -4.81 5.22
N GLY A 202 12.31 -4.63 3.93
CA GLY A 202 13.17 -5.51 3.15
C GLY A 202 12.46 -6.74 2.56
N THR A 203 11.15 -6.85 2.65
CA THR A 203 10.40 -8.03 2.17
C THR A 203 10.70 -8.37 0.70
N PRO A 204 10.63 -7.45 -0.29
CA PRO A 204 10.99 -7.77 -1.66
C PRO A 204 12.49 -8.04 -1.85
N THR A 205 13.35 -7.35 -1.12
CA THR A 205 14.81 -7.58 -1.16
C THR A 205 15.16 -9.00 -0.71
N LEU A 206 14.54 -9.46 0.38
CA LEU A 206 14.70 -10.82 0.90
C LEU A 206 14.16 -11.87 -0.07
N ALA A 207 13.03 -11.60 -0.73
CA ALA A 207 12.47 -12.46 -1.76
C ALA A 207 13.47 -12.66 -2.91
N ILE A 208 14.07 -11.59 -3.44
CA ILE A 208 15.10 -11.68 -4.49
C ILE A 208 16.31 -12.45 -3.99
N ALA A 209 16.80 -12.16 -2.79
CA ALA A 209 17.97 -12.85 -2.23
C ALA A 209 17.71 -14.36 -2.04
N GLY A 210 16.48 -14.74 -1.66
CA GLY A 210 16.06 -16.13 -1.56
C GLY A 210 15.94 -16.84 -2.91
N LEU A 211 15.36 -16.18 -3.92
CA LEU A 211 15.24 -16.70 -5.30
C LEU A 211 16.61 -16.90 -5.97
N TYR A 212 17.56 -16.01 -5.69
CA TYR A 212 18.89 -16.01 -6.32
C TYR A 212 20.02 -16.09 -5.28
N PRO A 213 20.23 -17.25 -4.65
CA PRO A 213 21.18 -17.39 -3.54
C PRO A 213 22.65 -17.16 -3.95
N SER A 214 22.96 -17.19 -5.25
CA SER A 214 24.29 -16.81 -5.77
C SER A 214 24.48 -15.29 -5.91
N ALA A 215 23.41 -14.53 -6.03
CA ALA A 215 23.47 -13.08 -6.16
C ALA A 215 23.77 -12.40 -4.82
N GLN A 216 24.24 -11.15 -4.87
CA GLN A 216 24.44 -10.30 -3.69
C GLN A 216 23.41 -9.17 -3.73
N ALA A 217 22.56 -9.08 -2.72
CA ALA A 217 21.54 -8.07 -2.62
C ALA A 217 21.92 -6.99 -1.58
N LEU A 218 21.60 -5.73 -1.92
CA LEU A 218 21.67 -4.58 -1.02
C LEU A 218 20.31 -3.90 -0.99
N GLY A 219 19.67 -3.83 0.19
CA GLY A 219 18.54 -2.94 0.42
C GLY A 219 19.00 -1.62 1.03
N ILE A 220 18.49 -0.50 0.53
CA ILE A 220 18.69 0.82 1.14
C ILE A 220 17.38 1.49 1.44
N ASP A 221 17.33 2.16 2.60
CA ASP A 221 16.25 3.06 2.99
C ASP A 221 16.79 4.18 3.86
N TYR A 222 16.19 5.37 3.82
CA TYR A 222 16.64 6.47 4.67
C TYR A 222 16.20 6.30 6.13
N HIS A 223 15.21 5.44 6.39
CA HIS A 223 14.63 5.22 7.71
C HIS A 223 15.40 4.14 8.47
N ASP A 224 16.12 4.55 9.51
CA ASP A 224 17.01 3.68 10.29
C ASP A 224 16.27 2.55 11.02
N ALA A 225 15.06 2.80 11.54
CA ALA A 225 14.26 1.76 12.19
C ALA A 225 13.80 0.68 11.20
N SER A 226 13.44 1.05 9.95
CA SER A 226 13.13 0.07 8.89
C SER A 226 14.36 -0.79 8.57
N ILE A 227 15.54 -0.19 8.45
CA ILE A 227 16.78 -0.92 8.22
C ILE A 227 17.16 -1.83 9.40
N ALA A 228 16.91 -1.39 10.63
CA ALA A 228 17.12 -2.26 11.79
C ALA A 228 16.20 -3.49 11.76
N HIS A 229 14.94 -3.29 11.37
CA HIS A 229 13.96 -4.39 11.19
C HIS A 229 14.41 -5.34 10.08
N SER A 230 14.75 -4.84 8.89
CA SER A 230 15.17 -5.68 7.75
C SER A 230 16.43 -6.50 8.03
N ARG A 231 17.37 -5.97 8.81
CA ARG A 231 18.55 -6.72 9.30
C ARG A 231 18.16 -7.87 10.24
N ALA A 232 17.22 -7.62 11.16
CA ALA A 232 16.73 -8.65 12.06
C ALA A 232 15.98 -9.76 11.29
N GLU A 233 15.17 -9.39 10.31
CA GLU A 233 14.45 -10.34 9.47
C GLU A 233 15.40 -11.19 8.62
N ALA A 234 16.44 -10.58 8.00
CA ALA A 234 17.47 -11.33 7.30
C ALA A 234 18.19 -12.34 8.18
N ALA A 235 18.51 -11.94 9.42
CA ALA A 235 19.17 -12.83 10.37
C ALA A 235 18.25 -13.99 10.80
N SER A 236 16.94 -13.74 10.96
CA SER A 236 15.97 -14.77 11.37
C SER A 236 15.65 -15.76 10.25
N SER A 237 15.62 -15.29 9.00
CA SER A 237 15.34 -16.12 7.81
C SER A 237 16.53 -16.96 7.35
N GLY A 238 17.73 -16.70 7.87
CA GLY A 238 18.96 -17.40 7.46
C GLY A 238 19.47 -17.01 6.08
N ILE A 239 18.95 -15.94 5.47
CA ILE A 239 19.40 -15.42 4.18
C ILE A 239 20.70 -14.64 4.39
N SER A 240 21.81 -15.11 3.84
CA SER A 240 23.17 -14.59 4.10
C SER A 240 23.74 -13.74 2.96
N ASN A 241 23.11 -13.75 1.79
CA ASN A 241 23.54 -13.02 0.60
C ASN A 241 22.86 -11.64 0.44
N VAL A 242 22.37 -11.09 1.56
CA VAL A 242 21.73 -9.77 1.61
C VAL A 242 22.37 -8.89 2.69
N ARG A 243 22.43 -7.61 2.44
CA ARG A 243 22.76 -6.59 3.44
C ARG A 243 21.82 -5.39 3.30
N PHE A 244 21.66 -4.66 4.38
CA PHE A 244 20.80 -3.48 4.45
C PHE A 244 21.58 -2.27 5.00
N GLU A 245 21.46 -1.12 4.34
CA GLU A 245 22.17 0.10 4.70
C GLU A 245 21.22 1.30 4.80
N VAL A 246 21.45 2.17 5.78
CA VAL A 246 20.72 3.43 5.89
C VAL A 246 21.30 4.39 4.86
N ALA A 247 20.54 4.71 3.83
CA ALA A 247 20.95 5.67 2.79
C ALA A 247 19.70 6.25 2.10
N ALA A 248 19.76 7.51 1.70
CA ALA A 248 18.75 8.08 0.82
C ALA A 248 18.89 7.51 -0.60
N ALA A 249 17.81 7.51 -1.37
CA ALA A 249 17.81 7.00 -2.75
C ALA A 249 18.85 7.71 -3.65
N ALA A 250 19.04 9.00 -3.45
CA ALA A 250 20.05 9.79 -4.17
C ALA A 250 21.51 9.39 -3.82
N ASP A 251 21.70 8.73 -2.68
CA ASP A 251 23.00 8.31 -2.16
C ASP A 251 23.24 6.81 -2.33
N LEU A 252 22.47 6.12 -3.23
CA LEU A 252 22.66 4.71 -3.52
C LEU A 252 24.16 4.40 -3.69
N PRO A 253 24.78 3.57 -2.81
CA PRO A 253 26.22 3.31 -2.85
C PRO A 253 26.58 2.40 -4.04
N GLY A 254 27.85 2.46 -4.42
CA GLY A 254 28.38 1.56 -5.45
C GLY A 254 27.97 1.86 -6.89
N ARG A 255 28.33 0.98 -7.78
CA ARG A 255 28.04 1.00 -9.22
C ARG A 255 28.17 -0.42 -9.81
N GLY A 256 27.60 -0.61 -11.00
CA GLY A 256 27.70 -1.87 -11.72
C GLY A 256 26.70 -2.90 -11.27
N TYR A 257 25.56 -2.46 -10.74
CA TYR A 257 24.47 -3.36 -10.40
C TYR A 257 23.84 -3.98 -11.65
N ASP A 258 23.64 -5.27 -11.62
CA ASP A 258 22.96 -6.01 -12.69
C ASP A 258 21.45 -5.75 -12.66
N LEU A 259 20.90 -5.53 -11.46
CA LEU A 259 19.51 -5.15 -11.24
C LEU A 259 19.42 -4.08 -10.15
N ILE A 260 18.68 -3.02 -10.43
CA ILE A 260 18.22 -2.06 -9.41
C ILE A 260 16.71 -2.12 -9.35
N THR A 261 16.13 -2.15 -8.16
CA THR A 261 14.68 -2.25 -7.98
C THR A 261 14.13 -1.07 -7.17
N PHE A 262 12.89 -0.69 -7.51
CA PHE A 262 12.03 0.19 -6.73
C PHE A 262 10.69 -0.53 -6.60
N PHE A 263 10.38 -1.03 -5.41
CA PHE A 263 9.14 -1.73 -5.13
C PHE A 263 8.17 -0.82 -4.38
N ASP A 264 7.23 -0.22 -5.10
CA ASP A 264 6.26 0.75 -4.57
C ASP A 264 6.95 1.84 -3.73
N SER A 265 8.09 2.35 -4.20
CA SER A 265 8.93 3.27 -3.43
C SER A 265 9.26 4.56 -4.14
N LEU A 266 9.36 4.59 -5.48
CA LEU A 266 9.77 5.78 -6.22
C LEU A 266 8.79 6.94 -6.04
N HIS A 267 7.50 6.66 -5.96
CA HIS A 267 6.48 7.69 -5.74
C HIS A 267 6.50 8.29 -4.33
N ASP A 268 7.14 7.62 -3.37
CA ASP A 268 7.32 8.06 -1.99
C ASP A 268 8.60 8.86 -1.76
N ILE A 269 9.47 8.95 -2.78
CA ILE A 269 10.77 9.64 -2.70
C ILE A 269 10.59 11.12 -3.03
N GLY A 270 11.27 11.99 -2.27
CA GLY A 270 11.20 13.45 -2.42
C GLY A 270 11.80 14.00 -3.70
N ASP A 271 12.73 13.26 -4.33
CA ASP A 271 13.32 13.58 -5.64
C ASP A 271 13.35 12.34 -6.54
N PRO A 272 12.23 11.97 -7.16
CA PRO A 272 12.17 10.79 -8.01
C PRO A 272 13.07 10.88 -9.26
N LEU A 273 13.25 12.07 -9.85
CA LEU A 273 14.15 12.24 -10.99
C LEU A 273 15.61 12.04 -10.58
N GLY A 274 16.06 12.68 -9.50
CA GLY A 274 17.42 12.51 -8.97
C GLY A 274 17.70 11.05 -8.58
N SER A 275 16.71 10.36 -8.02
CA SER A 275 16.84 8.94 -7.66
C SER A 275 16.98 8.04 -8.88
N LEU A 276 16.18 8.25 -9.93
CA LEU A 276 16.34 7.52 -11.19
C LEU A 276 17.65 7.86 -11.91
N ALA A 277 18.10 9.12 -11.90
CA ALA A 277 19.38 9.50 -12.45
C ALA A 277 20.54 8.84 -11.70
N ARG A 278 20.43 8.72 -10.37
CA ARG A 278 21.41 7.96 -9.55
C ARG A 278 21.39 6.47 -9.88
N ALA A 279 20.21 5.87 -10.03
CA ALA A 279 20.08 4.48 -10.46
C ALA A 279 20.68 4.27 -11.86
N ARG A 280 20.41 5.19 -12.80
CA ARG A 280 21.01 5.17 -14.15
C ARG A 280 22.53 5.20 -14.12
N ALA A 281 23.12 6.00 -13.22
CA ALA A 281 24.58 6.08 -13.06
C ALA A 281 25.17 4.86 -12.32
N ALA A 282 24.34 4.09 -11.63
CA ALA A 282 24.75 2.94 -10.81
C ALA A 282 24.54 1.58 -11.50
N VAL A 283 23.57 1.48 -12.41
CA VAL A 283 23.29 0.24 -13.14
C VAL A 283 24.42 -0.11 -14.11
N ALA A 284 24.71 -1.40 -14.29
CA ALA A 284 25.67 -1.88 -15.25
C ALA A 284 25.24 -1.56 -16.70
N PRO A 285 26.16 -1.50 -17.68
CA PRO A 285 25.83 -1.23 -19.07
C PRO A 285 24.77 -2.20 -19.65
N ASP A 286 24.82 -3.47 -19.25
CA ASP A 286 23.87 -4.52 -19.65
C ASP A 286 22.81 -4.81 -18.57
N GLY A 287 22.85 -4.07 -17.45
CA GLY A 287 21.92 -4.20 -16.34
C GLY A 287 20.56 -3.55 -16.61
N ALA A 288 19.68 -3.63 -15.63
CA ALA A 288 18.33 -3.09 -15.72
C ALA A 288 17.88 -2.43 -14.42
N VAL A 289 16.90 -1.53 -14.54
CA VAL A 289 16.12 -1.05 -13.40
C VAL A 289 14.70 -1.61 -13.54
N LEU A 290 14.17 -2.17 -12.47
CA LEU A 290 12.82 -2.68 -12.34
C LEU A 290 12.00 -1.76 -11.45
N LEU A 291 10.94 -1.17 -12.00
CA LEU A 291 10.00 -0.37 -11.26
C LEU A 291 8.69 -1.12 -11.07
N PHE A 292 8.29 -1.32 -9.82
CA PHE A 292 6.92 -1.60 -9.44
C PHE A 292 6.35 -0.31 -8.86
N GLU A 293 5.27 0.19 -9.45
CA GLU A 293 4.57 1.39 -9.00
C GLU A 293 3.06 1.13 -9.01
N PRO A 294 2.27 1.80 -8.16
CA PRO A 294 0.82 1.59 -8.14
C PRO A 294 0.20 1.77 -9.52
N LEU A 295 -0.73 0.88 -9.87
CA LEU A 295 -1.42 0.90 -11.16
C LEU A 295 -2.33 2.13 -11.25
N GLY A 296 -1.89 3.14 -11.99
CA GLY A 296 -2.64 4.34 -12.32
C GLY A 296 -2.74 4.53 -13.82
N ALA A 297 -3.87 5.04 -14.29
CA ALA A 297 -4.01 5.52 -15.66
C ALA A 297 -3.34 6.89 -15.81
N ASP A 298 -3.01 7.25 -17.07
CA ASP A 298 -2.33 8.51 -17.38
C ASP A 298 -3.21 9.74 -17.15
N ASP A 299 -4.51 9.60 -17.37
CA ASP A 299 -5.47 10.69 -17.24
C ASP A 299 -6.33 10.52 -15.98
N LEU A 300 -6.60 11.64 -15.30
CA LEU A 300 -7.45 11.66 -14.10
C LEU A 300 -8.82 11.04 -14.34
N GLN A 301 -9.41 11.29 -15.53
CA GLN A 301 -10.74 10.79 -15.89
C GLN A 301 -10.82 9.26 -15.80
N ASP A 302 -9.76 8.55 -16.19
CA ASP A 302 -9.68 7.09 -16.19
C ASP A 302 -9.43 6.53 -14.78
N ASN A 303 -8.94 7.36 -13.87
CA ASN A 303 -8.75 7.05 -12.44
C ASN A 303 -9.98 7.39 -11.58
N LEU A 304 -11.06 7.94 -12.14
CA LEU A 304 -12.30 8.22 -11.40
C LEU A 304 -13.13 6.94 -11.20
N ASN A 305 -12.57 6.00 -10.47
CA ASN A 305 -13.11 4.68 -10.18
C ASN A 305 -12.77 4.26 -8.73
N PRO A 306 -13.30 3.14 -8.19
CA PRO A 306 -13.02 2.71 -6.82
C PRO A 306 -11.52 2.55 -6.49
N ASN A 307 -10.72 1.99 -7.41
CA ASN A 307 -9.28 1.82 -7.20
C ASN A 307 -8.57 3.17 -7.15
N GLY A 308 -8.85 4.05 -8.11
CA GLY A 308 -8.28 5.40 -8.12
C GLY A 308 -8.66 6.17 -6.86
N ARG A 309 -9.92 6.06 -6.39
CA ARG A 309 -10.34 6.67 -5.11
C ARG A 309 -9.49 6.18 -3.94
N MET A 310 -9.24 4.87 -3.84
CA MET A 310 -8.42 4.27 -2.79
C MET A 310 -6.99 4.79 -2.87
N PHE A 311 -6.36 4.69 -4.03
CA PHE A 311 -4.96 5.09 -4.20
C PHE A 311 -4.74 6.60 -4.04
N TYR A 312 -5.64 7.47 -4.52
CA TYR A 312 -5.54 8.91 -4.25
C TYR A 312 -5.72 9.24 -2.76
N ALA A 313 -6.57 8.52 -2.04
CA ALA A 313 -6.72 8.70 -0.60
C ALA A 313 -5.44 8.30 0.15
N VAL A 314 -4.88 7.12 -0.15
CA VAL A 314 -3.60 6.67 0.43
C VAL A 314 -2.47 7.63 0.03
N SER A 315 -2.40 8.03 -1.24
CA SER A 315 -1.41 9.00 -1.72
C SER A 315 -1.47 10.33 -0.95
N THR A 316 -2.68 10.82 -0.66
CA THR A 316 -2.88 12.07 0.10
C THR A 316 -2.47 11.92 1.56
N LEU A 317 -2.76 10.77 2.18
CA LEU A 317 -2.53 10.54 3.61
C LEU A 317 -1.14 9.99 3.92
N ALA A 318 -0.47 9.34 2.96
CA ALA A 318 0.80 8.67 3.16
C ALA A 318 1.88 9.12 2.16
N CYS A 319 1.75 8.76 0.88
CA CYS A 319 2.83 8.83 -0.10
C CYS A 319 3.28 10.28 -0.39
N THR A 320 2.35 11.14 -0.80
CA THR A 320 2.68 12.53 -1.14
C THR A 320 3.24 13.32 0.04
N PRO A 321 2.66 13.26 1.26
CA PRO A 321 3.25 13.91 2.43
C PRO A 321 4.63 13.39 2.79
N ASN A 322 4.89 12.08 2.61
CA ASN A 322 6.21 11.48 2.80
C ASN A 322 7.22 12.07 1.80
N ALA A 323 6.91 12.06 0.51
CA ALA A 323 7.75 12.65 -0.52
C ALA A 323 8.03 14.15 -0.27
N VAL A 324 6.98 14.93 0.08
CA VAL A 324 7.12 16.36 0.39
C VAL A 324 8.06 16.60 1.56
N SER A 325 8.04 15.75 2.60
CA SER A 325 8.93 15.90 3.78
C SER A 325 10.41 15.71 3.45
N GLN A 326 10.73 15.06 2.34
CA GLN A 326 12.08 14.77 1.88
C GLN A 326 12.58 15.77 0.82
N LYS A 327 11.72 16.68 0.33
CA LYS A 327 12.10 17.64 -0.73
C LYS A 327 13.21 18.58 -0.29
N THR A 328 14.10 18.86 -1.22
CA THR A 328 15.06 19.94 -1.20
C THR A 328 14.70 21.01 -2.24
N PRO A 329 15.29 22.19 -2.23
CA PRO A 329 15.01 23.22 -3.25
C PRO A 329 15.29 22.80 -4.69
N THR A 330 16.09 21.76 -4.91
CA THR A 330 16.46 21.23 -6.23
C THR A 330 15.73 19.96 -6.61
N SER A 331 14.87 19.42 -5.73
CA SER A 331 14.14 18.20 -5.99
C SER A 331 13.08 18.40 -7.09
N SER A 332 12.88 17.36 -7.88
CA SER A 332 11.75 17.25 -8.81
C SER A 332 10.41 17.18 -8.05
N GLU A 333 9.30 17.31 -8.77
CA GLU A 333 7.99 17.23 -8.14
C GLU A 333 7.67 15.78 -7.73
N PRO A 334 7.08 15.58 -6.53
CA PRO A 334 6.60 14.29 -6.07
C PRO A 334 5.64 13.65 -7.07
N LEU A 335 5.68 12.32 -7.16
CA LEU A 335 4.85 11.57 -8.11
C LEU A 335 3.43 11.35 -7.58
N GLY A 336 3.31 10.98 -6.32
CA GLY A 336 2.07 10.42 -5.77
C GLY A 336 1.79 9.02 -6.35
N ALA A 337 0.91 8.27 -5.68
CA ALA A 337 0.64 6.87 -6.00
C ALA A 337 -0.09 6.63 -7.33
N GLN A 338 -0.50 7.67 -8.06
CA GLN A 338 -1.21 7.55 -9.33
C GLN A 338 -0.48 8.31 -10.46
N ALA A 339 0.84 8.06 -10.57
CA ALA A 339 1.68 8.75 -11.53
C ALA A 339 1.34 8.46 -12.99
N GLY A 340 0.91 7.23 -13.29
CA GLY A 340 0.64 6.76 -14.65
C GLY A 340 1.90 6.42 -15.45
N GLU A 341 1.74 5.61 -16.48
CA GLU A 341 2.86 5.10 -17.29
C GLU A 341 3.56 6.21 -18.06
N LYS A 342 2.81 7.14 -18.61
CA LYS A 342 3.33 8.25 -19.42
C LYS A 342 4.30 9.13 -18.61
N ARG A 343 3.94 9.46 -17.37
CA ARG A 343 4.79 10.27 -16.49
C ARG A 343 6.04 9.51 -16.06
N LEU A 344 5.94 8.22 -15.73
CA LEU A 344 7.08 7.38 -15.37
C LEU A 344 8.05 7.21 -16.54
N ARG A 345 7.55 7.03 -17.77
CA ARG A 345 8.38 6.97 -18.98
C ARG A 345 9.11 8.29 -19.26
N ALA A 346 8.43 9.42 -19.11
CA ALA A 346 9.05 10.73 -19.27
C ALA A 346 10.17 10.93 -18.23
N LEU A 347 9.90 10.59 -16.96
CA LEU A 347 10.87 10.70 -15.88
C LEU A 347 12.10 9.80 -16.12
N ALA A 348 11.89 8.57 -16.59
CA ALA A 348 12.97 7.67 -16.94
C ALA A 348 13.83 8.20 -18.11
N ALA A 349 13.20 8.78 -19.12
CA ALA A 349 13.91 9.41 -20.25
C ALA A 349 14.74 10.62 -19.78
N ASP A 350 14.17 11.48 -18.92
CA ASP A 350 14.86 12.64 -18.34
C ASP A 350 16.05 12.21 -17.43
N ALA A 351 15.93 11.04 -16.79
CA ALA A 351 17.00 10.42 -16.02
C ALA A 351 18.09 9.75 -16.88
N GLY A 352 17.91 9.69 -18.21
CA GLY A 352 18.88 9.18 -19.18
C GLY A 352 18.76 7.69 -19.51
N PHE A 353 17.63 7.05 -19.23
CA PHE A 353 17.36 5.69 -19.72
C PHE A 353 16.95 5.73 -21.20
N SER A 354 17.55 4.84 -22.00
CA SER A 354 17.32 4.81 -23.45
C SER A 354 16.11 3.96 -23.85
N ARG A 355 15.72 2.99 -23.02
CA ARG A 355 14.61 2.07 -23.27
C ARG A 355 13.76 1.89 -22.01
N VAL A 356 12.44 1.97 -22.19
CA VAL A 356 11.46 1.68 -21.14
C VAL A 356 10.43 0.72 -21.71
N ARG A 357 10.26 -0.44 -21.09
CA ARG A 357 9.32 -1.48 -21.49
C ARG A 357 8.37 -1.78 -20.33
N ARG A 358 7.08 -1.83 -20.60
CA ARG A 358 6.12 -2.43 -19.64
C ARG A 358 6.24 -3.94 -19.72
N LEU A 359 6.33 -4.58 -18.56
CA LEU A 359 6.34 -6.05 -18.46
C LEU A 359 4.91 -6.59 -18.53
N ASP A 360 4.73 -7.69 -19.28
CA ASP A 360 3.45 -8.37 -19.43
C ASP A 360 3.33 -9.49 -18.38
N ILE A 361 3.12 -9.10 -17.14
CA ILE A 361 2.98 -10.01 -16.00
C ILE A 361 1.67 -9.74 -15.25
N PRO A 362 1.11 -10.73 -14.54
CA PRO A 362 -0.17 -10.58 -13.83
C PRO A 362 -0.02 -9.76 -12.55
N ALA A 363 0.22 -8.45 -12.66
CA ALA A 363 0.34 -7.50 -11.56
C ALA A 363 -0.94 -6.64 -11.44
N PRO A 364 -1.98 -7.12 -10.74
CA PRO A 364 -3.30 -6.45 -10.75
C PRO A 364 -3.29 -5.10 -10.02
N MET A 365 -2.33 -4.84 -9.16
CA MET A 365 -2.23 -3.61 -8.37
C MET A 365 -1.09 -2.70 -8.83
N ASN A 366 -0.18 -3.20 -9.69
CA ASN A 366 1.04 -2.49 -10.05
C ASN A 366 1.20 -2.32 -11.57
N LEU A 367 1.77 -1.19 -11.92
CA LEU A 367 2.41 -0.93 -13.20
C LEU A 367 3.88 -1.35 -13.07
N VAL A 368 4.33 -2.28 -13.93
CA VAL A 368 5.68 -2.84 -13.84
C VAL A 368 6.47 -2.46 -15.09
N LEU A 369 7.57 -1.73 -14.89
CA LEU A 369 8.42 -1.23 -15.98
C LEU A 369 9.86 -1.72 -15.83
N GLU A 370 10.42 -2.15 -16.95
CA GLU A 370 11.85 -2.38 -17.14
C GLU A 370 12.47 -1.14 -17.78
N LEU A 371 13.55 -0.61 -17.20
CA LEU A 371 14.34 0.48 -17.74
C LEU A 371 15.75 -0.02 -18.09
N ARG A 372 16.25 0.31 -19.26
CA ARG A 372 17.63 -0.02 -19.68
C ARG A 372 18.44 1.25 -19.94
N PRO A 373 19.75 1.20 -19.67
CA PRO A 373 20.69 2.30 -19.91
C PRO A 373 20.63 2.87 -21.31
#